data_a113c6a5d6464fa873962d2b70095aaa
#
_entry.id   a113c6a5d6464fa873962d2b70095aaa
#
_cell.length_a   1.000
_cell.length_b   1.000
_cell.length_c   1.000
_cell.angle_alpha   90.00
_cell.angle_beta   90.00
_cell.angle_gamma   90.00
#
_symmetry.space_group_name_H-M   'P 1'
#
loop_
_entity.id
_entity.type
_entity.pdbx_description
1 polymer ?
#
loop_
_entity_poly.entity_id
_entity_poly.type
_entity_poly.pdbx_seq_one_letter_code
_entity_poly.pdbx_strand_id
1 'polypeptide(L)' 'MFIISGRTMLKKAQQEGYAVPAFNIHNLETLQVVVETAAELRSPLIVAGTPGTFSYAGVGNIVAIAAELAKSWNHPLAVH' A
#
# COMPACT_ATOMS: atom_id res chain seq x y z
N MET A 1 4.03 3.24 -13.14
CA MET A 1 2.80 3.29 -12.32
C MET A 1 3.14 2.86 -10.91
N PHE A 2 2.65 3.60 -9.92
CA PHE A 2 3.00 3.34 -8.52
C PHE A 2 1.96 2.52 -7.75
N ILE A 3 0.73 2.45 -8.23
CA ILE A 3 -0.25 1.48 -7.73
C ILE A 3 -0.20 0.28 -8.67
N ILE A 4 0.19 -0.86 -8.15
CA ILE A 4 0.42 -2.08 -8.93
C ILE A 4 -0.52 -3.20 -8.52
N SER A 5 -0.60 -4.23 -9.37
CA SER A 5 -1.42 -5.40 -9.06
C SER A 5 -0.81 -6.23 -7.92
N GLY A 6 -1.63 -6.55 -6.93
CA GLY A 6 -1.22 -7.46 -5.86
C GLY A 6 -0.87 -8.87 -6.36
N ARG A 7 -1.46 -9.27 -7.48
CA ARG A 7 -1.21 -10.60 -8.05
C ARG A 7 0.26 -10.81 -8.40
N THR A 8 0.87 -9.87 -9.11
CA THR A 8 2.28 -9.96 -9.49
C THR A 8 3.18 -9.94 -8.25
N MET A 9 2.89 -9.05 -7.32
CA MET A 9 3.61 -8.92 -6.06
C MET A 9 3.58 -10.21 -5.24
N LEU A 10 2.40 -10.83 -5.11
CA LEU A 10 2.22 -12.07 -4.35
C LEU A 10 2.84 -13.28 -5.03
N LYS A 11 2.79 -13.35 -6.36
CA LYS A 11 3.45 -14.42 -7.10
C LYS A 11 4.95 -14.39 -6.90
N LYS A 12 5.55 -13.22 -6.97
CA LYS A 12 6.98 -13.05 -6.72
C LYS A 12 7.35 -13.48 -5.30
N ALA A 13 6.57 -13.06 -4.32
CA ALA A 13 6.77 -13.44 -2.93
C ALA A 13 6.70 -14.95 -2.73
N GLN A 14 5.74 -15.61 -3.37
CA GLN A 14 5.59 -17.05 -3.30
C GLN A 14 6.80 -17.77 -3.92
N GLN A 15 7.26 -17.30 -5.06
CA GLN A 15 8.42 -17.90 -5.75
C GLN A 15 9.71 -17.72 -4.97
N GLU A 16 9.88 -16.58 -4.31
CA GLU A 16 11.13 -16.25 -3.59
C GLU A 16 11.07 -16.56 -2.11
N GLY A 17 9.92 -17.00 -1.60
CA GLY A 17 9.78 -17.50 -0.23
C GLY A 17 9.73 -16.42 0.85
N TYR A 18 9.05 -15.28 0.59
CA TYR A 18 8.86 -14.26 1.61
C TYR A 18 7.38 -13.85 1.71
N ALA A 19 7.02 -13.21 2.81
CA ALA A 19 5.67 -12.71 3.04
C ALA A 19 5.54 -11.25 2.59
N VAL A 20 4.35 -10.86 2.16
CA VAL A 20 4.02 -9.47 1.86
C VAL A 20 3.05 -8.97 2.92
N PRO A 21 3.39 -7.90 3.66
CA PRO A 21 2.48 -7.37 4.67
C PRO A 21 1.34 -6.59 4.03
N ALA A 22 0.17 -6.70 4.63
CA ALA A 22 -0.98 -5.87 4.33
C ALA A 22 -1.38 -5.13 5.61
N PHE A 23 -1.31 -3.81 5.58
CA PHE A 23 -1.63 -2.98 6.73
C PHE A 23 -2.91 -2.21 6.53
N ASN A 24 -3.81 -2.30 7.49
CA ASN A 24 -5.01 -1.45 7.51
C ASN A 24 -4.62 -0.03 7.89
N ILE A 25 -5.05 0.91 7.08
CA ILE A 25 -4.85 2.34 7.36
C ILE A 25 -6.19 3.01 7.60
N HIS A 26 -6.20 4.11 8.31
CA HIS A 26 -7.44 4.82 8.67
C HIS A 26 -7.43 6.29 8.27
N ASN A 27 -6.25 6.89 8.13
CA ASN A 27 -6.10 8.32 7.87
C ASN A 27 -4.80 8.58 7.12
N LEU A 28 -4.54 9.84 6.82
CA LEU A 28 -3.32 10.26 6.13
C LEU A 28 -2.07 9.86 6.91
N GLU A 29 -2.08 10.05 8.21
CA GLU A 29 -0.90 9.82 9.06
C GLU A 29 -0.51 8.34 9.09
N THR A 30 -1.48 7.44 9.25
CA THR A 30 -1.20 6.01 9.24
C THR A 30 -0.73 5.54 7.87
N LEU A 31 -1.34 6.05 6.82
CA LEU A 31 -0.94 5.71 5.44
C LEU A 31 0.49 6.20 5.17
N GLN A 32 0.80 7.42 5.58
CA GLN A 32 2.12 8.03 5.38
C GLN A 32 3.22 7.23 6.09
N VAL A 33 3.01 6.86 7.33
CA VAL A 33 3.99 6.08 8.12
C VAL A 33 4.21 4.71 7.50
N VAL A 34 3.16 4.03 7.08
CA VAL A 34 3.26 2.69 6.50
C VAL A 34 4.04 2.73 5.18
N VAL A 35 3.72 3.67 4.30
CA VAL A 35 4.42 3.78 3.01
C VAL A 35 5.89 4.18 3.20
N GLU A 36 6.16 5.14 4.06
CA GLU A 36 7.51 5.60 4.35
C GLU A 36 8.37 4.47 4.92
N THR A 37 7.85 3.73 5.88
CA THR A 37 8.59 2.62 6.50
C THR A 37 8.85 1.50 5.50
N ALA A 38 7.85 1.14 4.70
CA ALA A 38 8.03 0.13 3.65
C ALA A 38 9.09 0.55 2.65
N ALA A 39 9.11 1.82 2.25
CA ALA A 39 10.10 2.34 1.31
C ALA A 39 11.51 2.30 1.91
N GLU A 40 11.67 2.70 3.17
CA GLU A 40 12.97 2.66 3.85
C GLU A 40 13.51 1.24 3.96
N LEU A 41 12.64 0.28 4.24
CA LEU A 41 13.01 -1.13 4.35
C LEU A 41 13.03 -1.87 3.03
N ARG A 42 12.65 -1.22 1.94
CA ARG A 42 12.48 -1.82 0.62
C ARG A 42 11.57 -3.06 0.68
N SER A 43 10.53 -2.98 1.48
CA SER A 43 9.56 -4.04 1.65
C SER A 43 8.38 -3.85 0.68
N PRO A 44 7.93 -4.90 0.00
CA PRO A 44 6.67 -4.82 -0.71
C PRO A 44 5.55 -4.52 0.29
N LEU A 45 4.50 -3.87 -0.17
CA LEU A 45 3.45 -3.37 0.72
C LEU A 45 2.09 -3.48 0.05
N ILE A 46 1.11 -3.97 0.80
CA ILE A 46 -0.30 -3.86 0.47
C ILE A 46 -0.93 -2.91 1.50
N VAL A 47 -1.50 -1.83 1.01
CA VAL A 47 -2.29 -0.91 1.83
C VAL A 47 -3.73 -1.40 1.80
N ALA A 48 -4.32 -1.62 2.96
CA ALA A 48 -5.66 -2.14 3.09
C ALA A 48 -6.54 -1.20 3.92
N GLY A 49 -7.84 -1.31 3.75
CA GLY A 49 -8.81 -0.60 4.55
C GLY A 49 -10.05 -1.43 4.76
N THR A 50 -10.75 -1.18 5.86
CA THR A 50 -12.06 -1.79 6.12
C THR A 50 -13.12 -1.07 5.28
N PRO A 51 -14.30 -1.70 5.05
CA PRO A 51 -15.41 -0.99 4.40
C PRO A 51 -15.78 0.32 5.11
N GLY A 52 -15.69 0.35 6.44
CA GLY A 52 -15.95 1.57 7.21
C GLY A 52 -14.95 2.68 6.92
N THR A 53 -13.68 2.35 6.80
CA THR A 53 -12.63 3.31 6.45
C THR A 53 -12.88 3.89 5.06
N PHE A 54 -13.15 3.05 4.08
CA PHE A 54 -13.41 3.51 2.72
C PHE A 54 -14.70 4.32 2.61
N SER A 55 -15.72 3.96 3.37
CA SER A 55 -16.95 4.73 3.42
C SER A 55 -16.75 6.12 4.01
N TYR A 56 -15.93 6.21 5.06
CA TYR A 56 -15.62 7.48 5.73
C TYR A 56 -14.72 8.39 4.88
N ALA A 57 -13.60 7.86 4.46
CA ALA A 57 -12.55 8.65 3.79
C ALA A 57 -12.75 8.78 2.28
N GLY A 58 -13.47 7.85 1.67
CA GLY A 58 -13.63 7.79 0.22
C GLY A 58 -12.51 6.97 -0.45
N VAL A 59 -12.91 5.97 -1.24
CA VAL A 59 -11.95 5.11 -1.95
C VAL A 59 -11.03 5.93 -2.84
N GLY A 60 -11.60 6.87 -3.60
CA GLY A 60 -10.82 7.72 -4.50
C GLY A 60 -9.77 8.55 -3.77
N ASN A 61 -10.11 9.08 -2.60
CA ASN A 61 -9.19 9.86 -1.78
C ASN A 61 -8.04 9.00 -1.26
N ILE A 62 -8.34 7.83 -0.74
CA ILE A 62 -7.31 6.92 -0.22
C ILE A 62 -6.37 6.47 -1.34
N VAL A 63 -6.90 6.08 -2.49
CA VAL A 63 -6.09 5.66 -3.63
C VAL A 63 -5.22 6.82 -4.13
N ALA A 64 -5.75 8.03 -4.21
CA ALA A 64 -4.99 9.20 -4.65
C ALA A 64 -3.83 9.51 -3.69
N ILE A 65 -4.08 9.46 -2.39
CA ILE A 65 -3.03 9.70 -1.39
C ILE A 65 -1.98 8.58 -1.44
N ALA A 66 -2.40 7.34 -1.52
CA ALA A 66 -1.49 6.20 -1.63
C ALA A 66 -0.61 6.30 -2.88
N ALA A 67 -1.19 6.67 -4.02
CA ALA A 67 -0.46 6.85 -5.27
C ALA A 67 0.58 7.97 -5.16
N GLU A 68 0.22 9.09 -4.55
CA GLU A 68 1.14 10.21 -4.37
C GLU A 68 2.30 9.88 -3.42
N LEU A 69 2.02 9.19 -2.33
CA LEU A 69 3.06 8.74 -1.41
C LEU A 69 3.99 7.72 -2.07
N ALA A 70 3.44 6.77 -2.80
CA ALA A 70 4.22 5.79 -3.54
C ALA A 70 5.16 6.47 -4.54
N LYS A 71 4.65 7.48 -5.25
CA LYS A 71 5.44 8.27 -6.18
C LYS A 71 6.54 9.04 -5.48
N SER A 72 6.23 9.71 -4.37
CA SER A 72 7.20 10.52 -3.61
C SER A 72 8.36 9.68 -3.08
N TRP A 73 8.08 8.46 -2.66
CA TRP A 73 9.09 7.54 -2.15
C TRP A 73 9.67 6.62 -3.23
N ASN A 74 9.19 6.71 -4.47
CA ASN A 74 9.55 5.81 -5.56
C ASN A 74 9.41 4.34 -5.15
N HIS A 75 8.27 4.02 -4.54
CA HIS A 75 8.03 2.70 -3.95
C HIS A 75 6.63 2.21 -4.33
N PRO A 76 6.49 1.42 -5.40
CA PRO A 76 5.20 0.89 -5.82
C PRO A 76 4.54 0.04 -4.73
N LEU A 77 3.22 0.13 -4.63
CA LEU A 77 2.43 -0.61 -3.66
C LEU A 77 1.11 -1.08 -4.28
N ALA A 78 0.45 -2.01 -3.60
CA ALA A 78 -0.89 -2.45 -3.97
C ALA A 78 -1.90 -1.97 -2.95
N VAL A 79 -3.15 -1.82 -3.37
CA VAL A 79 -4.27 -1.41 -2.51
C VAL A 79 -5.29 -2.54 -2.47
N HIS A 80 -5.79 -2.83 -1.26
CA HIS A 80 -6.78 -3.89 -1.05
C HIS A 80 -8.04 -3.34 -0.38
#